data_749422040625171b8a052ade9accab77
#
_entry.id   749422040625171b8a052ade9accab77
#
_cell.length_a   1.000
_cell.length_b   1.000
_cell.length_c   1.000
_cell.angle_alpha   90.00
_cell.angle_beta   90.00
_cell.angle_gamma   90.00
#
_symmetry.space_group_name_H-M   'P 1'
#
loop_
_entity.id
_entity.type
_entity.pdbx_description
1 polymer ?
#
loop_
_entity_poly.entity_id
_entity_poly.type
_entity_poly.pdbx_seq_one_letter_code
_entity_poly.pdbx_strand_id
1 'polypeptide(L)'
;VESRGLGDVYKRQIVDSGAGVQAVVVNSGIANACTGEEGMGYCKETAEAAAKALNIDAAGVLVGSTGVIGMQLPMQKLVDGIQVLAGKKAEGLQSGHDAALAIMTTDTVEKEMAVEIEIGGKTVTIGGMSKGSGMIHPNMCTMLAFITTDAAITKEALQKALSEDVEDTYNMISVDGDTSTNCLLYTSDAADE
;
A
#
# COMPACT_ATOMS: atom_id res chain seq x y z
N VAL A 1 -7.00 -20.42 11.58
CA VAL A 1 -6.55 -20.20 10.21
C VAL A 1 -6.06 -18.77 10.10
N GLU A 2 -4.76 -18.61 10.01
CA GLU A 2 -4.15 -17.30 9.85
C GLU A 2 -4.48 -16.76 8.46
N SER A 3 -5.40 -15.80 8.41
CA SER A 3 -5.70 -15.04 7.22
C SER A 3 -4.98 -13.68 7.30
N ARG A 4 -3.65 -13.73 7.29
CA ARG A 4 -2.86 -12.51 7.11
C ARG A 4 -3.00 -12.07 5.65
N GLY A 5 -3.12 -10.78 5.42
CA GLY A 5 -2.99 -10.26 4.06
C GLY A 5 -1.60 -10.63 3.54
N LEU A 6 -1.55 -11.56 2.58
CA LEU A 6 -0.26 -12.11 2.09
C LEU A 6 0.67 -11.03 1.51
N GLY A 7 0.09 -9.93 1.01
CA GLY A 7 0.83 -8.75 0.62
C GLY A 7 1.58 -8.08 1.78
N ASP A 8 1.03 -8.12 2.98
CA ASP A 8 1.67 -7.53 4.17
C ASP A 8 2.83 -8.38 4.67
N VAL A 9 2.67 -9.71 4.65
CA VAL A 9 3.78 -10.63 4.96
C VAL A 9 4.93 -10.43 3.99
N TYR A 10 4.64 -10.34 2.69
CA TYR A 10 5.65 -10.09 1.67
C TYR A 10 6.33 -8.72 1.85
N LYS A 11 5.57 -7.67 2.13
CA LYS A 11 6.11 -6.32 2.40
C LYS A 11 7.04 -6.30 3.60
N ARG A 12 6.67 -6.95 4.71
CA ARG A 12 7.53 -7.04 5.89
C ARG A 12 8.87 -7.68 5.57
N GLN A 13 8.87 -8.79 4.83
CA GLN A 13 10.11 -9.45 4.43
C GLN A 13 11.06 -8.52 3.67
N ILE A 14 10.53 -7.68 2.77
CA ILE A 14 11.32 -6.69 2.02
C ILE A 14 11.82 -5.57 2.96
N VAL A 15 10.94 -4.99 3.78
CA VAL A 15 11.29 -3.91 4.68
C VAL A 15 12.33 -4.36 5.72
N ASP A 16 12.20 -5.57 6.25
CA ASP A 16 13.11 -6.13 7.25
C ASP A 16 14.46 -6.54 6.66
N SER A 17 14.50 -6.89 5.37
CA SER A 17 15.75 -7.19 4.66
C SER A 17 16.68 -5.98 4.49
N GLY A 18 16.17 -4.76 4.70
CA GLY A 18 16.90 -3.53 4.45
C GLY A 18 17.10 -3.18 2.98
N ALA A 19 16.42 -3.89 2.06
CA ALA A 19 16.43 -3.55 0.65
C ALA A 19 15.79 -2.17 0.42
N GLY A 20 16.40 -1.34 -0.41
CA GLY A 20 15.85 -0.06 -0.80
C GLY A 20 14.60 -0.25 -1.68
N VAL A 21 13.45 0.28 -1.24
CA VAL A 21 12.22 0.22 -2.03
C VAL A 21 12.31 1.21 -3.20
N GLN A 22 12.06 0.70 -4.41
CA GLN A 22 12.15 1.46 -5.66
C GLN A 22 10.79 1.59 -6.36
N ALA A 23 9.86 0.65 -6.10
CA ALA A 23 8.53 0.66 -6.69
C ALA A 23 7.49 0.09 -5.75
N VAL A 24 6.26 0.56 -5.91
CA VAL A 24 5.07 0.00 -5.27
C VAL A 24 4.07 -0.34 -6.36
N VAL A 25 3.59 -1.57 -6.37
CA VAL A 25 2.52 -2.02 -7.29
C VAL A 25 1.26 -2.27 -6.48
N VAL A 26 0.17 -1.64 -6.89
CA VAL A 26 -1.12 -1.77 -6.22
C VAL A 26 -2.18 -2.18 -7.22
N ASN A 27 -2.99 -3.17 -6.87
CA ASN A 27 -4.22 -3.48 -7.60
C ASN A 27 -5.45 -3.23 -6.73
N SER A 28 -6.53 -2.80 -7.37
CA SER A 28 -7.86 -2.65 -6.78
C SER A 28 -8.88 -3.59 -7.42
N GLY A 29 -9.96 -3.90 -6.67
CA GLY A 29 -11.05 -4.76 -7.10
C GLY A 29 -11.03 -6.16 -6.48
N ILE A 30 -9.88 -6.83 -6.43
CA ILE A 30 -9.68 -8.11 -5.75
C ILE A 30 -8.49 -7.96 -4.81
N ALA A 31 -8.70 -8.27 -3.54
CA ALA A 31 -7.63 -8.29 -2.53
C ALA A 31 -6.94 -9.66 -2.52
N ASN A 32 -5.61 -9.66 -2.42
CA ASN A 32 -4.85 -10.89 -2.19
C ASN A 32 -4.90 -11.28 -0.70
N ALA A 33 -6.07 -11.68 -0.26
CA ALA A 33 -6.37 -12.06 1.11
C ALA A 33 -7.29 -13.30 1.13
N CYS A 34 -7.06 -14.20 2.05
CA CYS A 34 -7.71 -15.53 2.10
C CYS A 34 -7.50 -16.35 0.82
N THR A 35 -6.34 -16.23 0.19
CA THR A 35 -5.98 -16.87 -1.09
C THR A 35 -5.02 -18.06 -0.93
N GLY A 36 -4.66 -18.40 0.32
CA GLY A 36 -3.79 -19.53 0.63
C GLY A 36 -2.35 -19.35 0.13
N GLU A 37 -1.65 -20.46 -0.05
CA GLU A 37 -0.25 -20.45 -0.53
C GLU A 37 -0.10 -19.86 -1.94
N GLU A 38 -1.11 -20.02 -2.79
CA GLU A 38 -1.11 -19.41 -4.13
C GLU A 38 -0.99 -17.89 -4.05
N GLY A 39 -1.65 -17.26 -3.07
CA GLY A 39 -1.57 -15.81 -2.90
C GLY A 39 -0.17 -15.30 -2.60
N MET A 40 0.68 -16.07 -1.91
CA MET A 40 2.09 -15.71 -1.74
C MET A 40 2.85 -15.83 -3.08
N GLY A 41 2.52 -16.83 -3.88
CA GLY A 41 3.01 -16.95 -5.26
C GLY A 41 2.66 -15.72 -6.09
N TYR A 42 1.42 -15.25 -6.01
CA TYR A 42 0.96 -14.06 -6.73
C TYR A 42 1.69 -12.77 -6.31
N CYS A 43 2.03 -12.62 -5.02
CA CYS A 43 2.86 -11.49 -4.58
C CYS A 43 4.23 -11.50 -5.25
N LYS A 44 4.88 -12.66 -5.29
CA LYS A 44 6.19 -12.83 -5.92
C LYS A 44 6.12 -12.57 -7.42
N GLU A 45 5.17 -13.20 -8.11
CA GLU A 45 4.97 -13.03 -9.54
C GLU A 45 4.68 -11.58 -9.92
N THR A 46 3.86 -10.87 -9.12
CA THR A 46 3.58 -9.45 -9.32
C THR A 46 4.85 -8.60 -9.17
N ALA A 47 5.65 -8.87 -8.12
CA ALA A 47 6.91 -8.15 -7.89
C ALA A 47 7.93 -8.42 -9.00
N GLU A 48 8.08 -9.67 -9.43
CA GLU A 48 8.97 -10.06 -10.53
C GLU A 48 8.54 -9.44 -11.88
N ALA A 49 7.23 -9.41 -12.16
CA ALA A 49 6.71 -8.77 -13.36
C ALA A 49 7.01 -7.27 -13.39
N ALA A 50 6.81 -6.58 -12.26
CA ALA A 50 7.12 -5.17 -12.14
C ALA A 50 8.63 -4.89 -12.21
N ALA A 51 9.43 -5.69 -11.53
CA ALA A 51 10.88 -5.59 -11.56
C ALA A 51 11.43 -5.72 -12.98
N LYS A 52 10.93 -6.71 -13.72
CA LYS A 52 11.29 -6.92 -15.14
C LYS A 52 10.87 -5.74 -16.01
N ALA A 53 9.64 -5.23 -15.83
CA ALA A 53 9.12 -4.13 -16.63
C ALA A 53 9.83 -2.80 -16.37
N LEU A 54 10.30 -2.59 -15.12
CA LEU A 54 11.00 -1.37 -14.69
C LEU A 54 12.53 -1.49 -14.73
N ASN A 55 13.06 -2.68 -15.01
CA ASN A 55 14.49 -3.01 -14.96
C ASN A 55 15.14 -2.69 -13.59
N ILE A 56 14.52 -3.17 -12.52
CA ILE A 56 14.97 -3.06 -11.13
C ILE A 56 15.00 -4.44 -10.46
N ASP A 57 15.52 -4.52 -9.22
CA ASP A 57 15.49 -5.77 -8.45
C ASP A 57 14.07 -6.00 -7.88
N ALA A 58 13.58 -7.25 -7.92
CA ALA A 58 12.31 -7.65 -7.33
C ALA A 58 12.26 -7.42 -5.81
N ALA A 59 13.39 -7.50 -5.12
CA ALA A 59 13.51 -7.14 -3.71
C ALA A 59 13.25 -5.65 -3.42
N GLY A 60 13.27 -4.80 -4.44
CA GLY A 60 12.92 -3.38 -4.33
C GLY A 60 11.44 -3.07 -4.64
N VAL A 61 10.58 -4.10 -4.84
CA VAL A 61 9.17 -3.91 -5.21
C VAL A 61 8.24 -4.30 -4.06
N LEU A 62 7.44 -3.35 -3.59
CA LEU A 62 6.33 -3.62 -2.68
C LEU A 62 5.05 -3.91 -3.45
N VAL A 63 4.23 -4.81 -2.93
CA VAL A 63 2.95 -5.19 -3.55
C VAL A 63 1.80 -4.88 -2.59
N GLY A 64 0.78 -4.19 -3.07
CA GLY A 64 -0.46 -3.92 -2.34
C GLY A 64 -1.67 -4.41 -3.14
N SER A 65 -2.72 -4.85 -2.44
CA SER A 65 -3.97 -5.22 -3.09
C SER A 65 -5.17 -4.85 -2.20
N THR A 66 -6.28 -4.52 -2.81
CA THR A 66 -7.52 -4.17 -2.10
C THR A 66 -8.74 -4.58 -2.91
N GLY A 67 -9.84 -4.91 -2.23
CA GLY A 67 -11.11 -5.27 -2.85
C GLY A 67 -11.72 -6.53 -2.22
N VAL A 68 -12.37 -7.34 -3.03
CA VAL A 68 -13.02 -8.58 -2.59
C VAL A 68 -11.98 -9.59 -2.13
N ILE A 69 -12.22 -10.20 -0.96
CA ILE A 69 -11.36 -11.23 -0.36
C ILE A 69 -11.80 -12.64 -0.77
N GLY A 70 -10.88 -13.61 -0.71
CA GLY A 70 -11.18 -15.03 -0.98
C GLY A 70 -11.31 -15.39 -2.46
N MET A 71 -11.05 -14.44 -3.36
CA MET A 71 -10.95 -14.68 -4.79
C MET A 71 -9.50 -14.71 -5.24
N GLN A 72 -9.17 -15.63 -6.14
CA GLN A 72 -7.82 -15.68 -6.73
C GLN A 72 -7.60 -14.49 -7.67
N LEU A 73 -6.39 -13.94 -7.63
CA LEU A 73 -6.02 -12.82 -8.49
C LEU A 73 -5.95 -13.26 -9.97
N PRO A 74 -6.49 -12.49 -10.90
CA PRO A 74 -6.37 -12.77 -12.34
C PRO A 74 -4.97 -12.38 -12.84
N MET A 75 -3.97 -13.19 -12.51
CA MET A 75 -2.55 -12.85 -12.69
C MET A 75 -2.17 -12.41 -14.09
N GLN A 76 -2.74 -13.03 -15.13
CA GLN A 76 -2.46 -12.61 -16.50
C GLN A 76 -2.84 -11.14 -16.74
N LYS A 77 -4.00 -10.70 -16.22
CA LYS A 77 -4.44 -9.29 -16.34
C LYS A 77 -3.53 -8.35 -15.55
N LEU A 78 -3.06 -8.78 -14.38
CA LEU A 78 -2.13 -8.01 -13.56
C LEU A 78 -0.79 -7.82 -14.27
N VAL A 79 -0.22 -8.90 -14.79
CA VAL A 79 1.05 -8.87 -15.53
C VAL A 79 0.95 -8.00 -16.79
N ASP A 80 -0.11 -8.16 -17.57
CA ASP A 80 -0.34 -7.33 -18.76
C ASP A 80 -0.50 -5.85 -18.38
N GLY A 81 -1.26 -5.57 -17.31
CA GLY A 81 -1.43 -4.22 -16.77
C GLY A 81 -0.12 -3.59 -16.33
N ILE A 82 0.73 -4.32 -15.63
CA ILE A 82 2.06 -3.86 -15.21
C ILE A 82 2.93 -3.47 -16.43
N GLN A 83 2.93 -4.27 -17.47
CA GLN A 83 3.68 -3.97 -18.70
C GLN A 83 3.21 -2.65 -19.34
N VAL A 84 1.88 -2.47 -19.41
CA VAL A 84 1.30 -1.23 -19.96
C VAL A 84 1.65 -0.02 -19.10
N LEU A 85 1.52 -0.14 -17.77
CA LEU A 85 1.78 0.96 -16.84
C LEU A 85 3.26 1.35 -16.80
N ALA A 86 4.17 0.40 -16.86
CA ALA A 86 5.60 0.67 -16.91
C ALA A 86 5.96 1.55 -18.12
N GLY A 87 5.32 1.33 -19.26
CA GLY A 87 5.50 2.15 -20.47
C GLY A 87 4.80 3.52 -20.43
N LYS A 88 3.88 3.72 -19.48
CA LYS A 88 3.12 4.98 -19.31
C LYS A 88 3.55 5.79 -18.09
N LYS A 89 4.56 5.32 -17.38
CA LYS A 89 5.05 6.00 -16.17
C LYS A 89 5.42 7.45 -16.49
N ALA A 90 4.84 8.38 -15.74
CA ALA A 90 5.09 9.81 -15.89
C ALA A 90 5.10 10.50 -14.50
N GLU A 91 5.64 11.68 -14.47
CA GLU A 91 5.68 12.53 -13.28
C GLU A 91 4.59 13.61 -13.35
N GLY A 92 4.27 14.19 -12.19
CA GLY A 92 3.39 15.34 -12.08
C GLY A 92 2.02 15.02 -11.47
N LEU A 93 1.27 16.09 -11.21
CA LEU A 93 -0.01 16.02 -10.49
C LEU A 93 -1.03 15.10 -11.14
N GLN A 94 -1.11 15.12 -12.49
CA GLN A 94 -2.07 14.26 -13.19
C GLN A 94 -1.77 12.77 -12.96
N SER A 95 -0.49 12.38 -12.97
CA SER A 95 -0.11 10.98 -12.71
C SER A 95 -0.42 10.55 -11.27
N GLY A 96 -0.27 11.47 -10.30
CA GLY A 96 -0.69 11.27 -8.92
C GLY A 96 -2.20 11.09 -8.81
N HIS A 97 -2.98 11.94 -9.46
CA HIS A 97 -4.43 11.87 -9.53
C HIS A 97 -4.92 10.55 -10.17
N ASP A 98 -4.35 10.16 -11.30
CA ASP A 98 -4.66 8.89 -11.97
C ASP A 98 -4.38 7.68 -11.05
N ALA A 99 -3.30 7.74 -10.27
CA ALA A 99 -2.98 6.71 -9.28
C ALA A 99 -4.00 6.69 -8.12
N ALA A 100 -4.40 7.85 -7.60
CA ALA A 100 -5.42 7.97 -6.56
C ALA A 100 -6.78 7.39 -7.01
N LEU A 101 -7.19 7.67 -8.24
CA LEU A 101 -8.38 7.06 -8.84
C LEU A 101 -8.25 5.55 -9.01
N ALA A 102 -7.07 5.06 -9.40
CA ALA A 102 -6.85 3.65 -9.68
C ALA A 102 -6.91 2.74 -8.44
N ILE A 103 -6.64 3.26 -7.24
CA ILE A 103 -6.71 2.49 -6.00
C ILE A 103 -8.11 2.45 -5.36
N MET A 104 -9.06 3.24 -5.86
CA MET A 104 -10.42 3.27 -5.33
C MET A 104 -11.15 1.95 -5.55
N THR A 105 -12.07 1.63 -4.62
CA THR A 105 -13.00 0.51 -4.74
C THR A 105 -14.45 0.99 -4.58
N THR A 106 -14.91 1.21 -3.36
CA THR A 106 -16.24 1.75 -3.03
C THR A 106 -16.20 3.25 -2.74
N ASP A 107 -15.05 3.87 -2.85
CA ASP A 107 -14.88 5.30 -2.67
C ASP A 107 -15.69 6.08 -3.70
N THR A 108 -16.31 7.17 -3.29
CA THR A 108 -17.10 8.06 -4.15
C THR A 108 -16.28 9.24 -4.69
N VAL A 109 -15.17 9.53 -4.03
CA VAL A 109 -14.22 10.58 -4.41
C VAL A 109 -12.81 10.09 -4.10
N GLU A 110 -11.86 10.54 -4.89
CA GLU A 110 -10.43 10.36 -4.64
C GLU A 110 -9.99 11.15 -3.40
N LYS A 111 -8.98 10.63 -2.72
CA LYS A 111 -8.37 11.26 -1.55
C LYS A 111 -6.90 11.43 -1.82
N GLU A 112 -6.51 12.62 -2.17
CA GLU A 112 -5.12 12.99 -2.45
C GLU A 112 -4.80 14.37 -1.87
N MET A 113 -3.57 14.58 -1.47
CA MET A 113 -3.08 15.85 -0.96
C MET A 113 -1.57 15.95 -1.15
N ALA A 114 -1.11 17.16 -1.37
CA ALA A 114 0.31 17.49 -1.30
C ALA A 114 0.50 18.78 -0.50
N VAL A 115 1.57 18.83 0.28
CA VAL A 115 1.96 19.99 1.08
C VAL A 115 3.47 20.24 0.94
N GLU A 116 3.85 21.50 1.02
CA GLU A 116 5.24 21.91 1.13
C GLU A 116 5.49 22.49 2.52
N ILE A 117 6.59 22.09 3.13
CA ILE A 117 7.02 22.55 4.46
C ILE A 117 8.50 22.95 4.42
N GLU A 118 8.89 23.88 5.27
CA GLU A 118 10.29 24.30 5.43
C GLU A 118 10.97 23.52 6.56
N ILE A 119 12.00 22.74 6.23
CA ILE A 119 12.81 22.00 7.20
C ILE A 119 14.27 22.38 7.02
N GLY A 120 14.87 22.97 8.07
CA GLY A 120 16.29 23.35 8.02
C GLY A 120 16.64 24.34 6.88
N GLY A 121 15.70 25.20 6.51
CA GLY A 121 15.87 26.16 5.42
C GLY A 121 15.80 25.57 4.01
N LYS A 122 15.19 24.39 3.89
CA LYS A 122 14.91 23.73 2.60
C LYS A 122 13.43 23.39 2.52
N THR A 123 12.84 23.64 1.37
CA THR A 123 11.47 23.21 1.07
C THR A 123 11.46 21.70 0.89
N VAL A 124 10.55 21.03 1.60
CA VAL A 124 10.29 19.59 1.51
C VAL A 124 8.84 19.40 1.10
N THR A 125 8.63 18.56 0.11
CA THR A 125 7.30 18.17 -0.37
C THR A 125 6.88 16.85 0.27
N ILE A 126 5.63 16.78 0.72
CA ILE A 126 4.98 15.55 1.17
C ILE A 126 3.73 15.40 0.34
N GLY A 127 3.63 14.30 -0.40
CA GLY A 127 2.45 13.95 -1.18
C GLY A 127 1.84 12.66 -0.70
N GLY A 128 0.52 12.55 -0.74
CA GLY A 128 -0.17 11.35 -0.31
C GLY A 128 -1.46 11.10 -1.08
N MET A 129 -1.79 9.83 -1.19
CA MET A 129 -3.09 9.34 -1.63
C MET A 129 -3.59 8.26 -0.71
N SER A 130 -4.90 8.17 -0.52
CA SER A 130 -5.51 7.12 0.27
C SER A 130 -6.84 6.65 -0.31
N LYS A 131 -7.24 5.44 0.04
CA LYS A 131 -8.53 4.87 -0.29
C LYS A 131 -9.17 4.25 0.94
N GLY A 132 -10.49 4.27 0.99
CA GLY A 132 -11.32 3.67 2.02
C GLY A 132 -12.60 4.48 2.20
N SER A 133 -13.75 3.82 2.16
CA SER A 133 -15.07 4.42 2.36
C SER A 133 -16.04 3.54 3.15
N GLY A 134 -15.66 2.32 3.45
CA GLY A 134 -16.40 1.36 4.27
C GLY A 134 -15.45 0.38 4.96
N MET A 135 -15.93 -0.29 6.00
CA MET A 135 -15.15 -1.14 6.90
C MET A 135 -14.02 -0.32 7.54
N ILE A 136 -14.36 0.88 8.06
CA ILE A 136 -13.42 1.81 8.67
C ILE A 136 -13.85 2.10 10.11
N HIS A 137 -13.04 1.65 11.05
CA HIS A 137 -13.16 1.89 12.48
C HIS A 137 -11.78 2.08 13.11
N PRO A 138 -11.58 2.94 14.12
CA PRO A 138 -10.27 3.19 14.74
C PRO A 138 -9.48 1.93 15.05
N ASN A 139 -8.19 1.97 14.78
CA ASN A 139 -7.20 0.90 14.97
C ASN A 139 -7.38 -0.36 14.09
N MET A 140 -8.44 -0.48 13.31
CA MET A 140 -8.78 -1.71 12.59
C MET A 140 -9.41 -1.44 11.23
N CYS A 141 -8.95 -0.41 10.50
CA CYS A 141 -9.57 -0.02 9.24
C CYS A 141 -8.89 -0.65 8.01
N THR A 142 -9.68 -0.83 6.95
CA THR A 142 -9.22 -1.28 5.63
C THR A 142 -8.86 -0.07 4.76
N MET A 143 -8.09 0.84 5.29
CA MET A 143 -7.58 1.98 4.53
C MET A 143 -6.19 1.66 4.00
N LEU A 144 -5.96 1.91 2.71
CA LEU A 144 -4.62 1.96 2.14
C LEU A 144 -4.23 3.43 1.97
N ALA A 145 -3.09 3.81 2.53
CA ALA A 145 -2.51 5.13 2.38
C ALA A 145 -1.08 5.00 1.86
N PHE A 146 -0.75 5.84 0.90
CA PHE A 146 0.58 5.91 0.31
C PHE A 146 1.07 7.34 0.47
N ILE A 147 2.11 7.53 1.27
CA ILE A 147 2.71 8.82 1.55
C ILE A 147 4.12 8.81 0.99
N THR A 148 4.46 9.83 0.24
CA THR A 148 5.78 10.03 -0.36
C THR A 148 6.36 11.36 0.05
N THR A 149 7.68 11.45 0.12
CA THR A 149 8.38 12.70 0.42
C THR A 149 9.75 12.72 -0.26
N ASP A 150 10.23 13.91 -0.56
CA ASP A 150 11.60 14.19 -1.00
C ASP A 150 12.55 14.53 0.15
N ALA A 151 12.08 14.43 1.41
CA ALA A 151 12.90 14.61 2.60
C ALA A 151 14.03 13.59 2.68
N ALA A 152 15.23 14.04 2.97
CA ALA A 152 16.35 13.17 3.36
C ALA A 152 16.18 12.70 4.80
N ILE A 153 15.38 11.64 4.99
CA ILE A 153 15.01 11.10 6.31
C ILE A 153 15.52 9.65 6.45
N THR A 154 15.97 9.26 7.64
CA THR A 154 16.34 7.87 7.90
C THR A 154 15.10 6.99 8.08
N LYS A 155 15.24 5.68 7.85
CA LYS A 155 14.16 4.71 8.05
C LYS A 155 13.59 4.78 9.46
N GLU A 156 14.44 4.86 10.47
CA GLU A 156 14.06 4.91 11.88
C GLU A 156 13.25 6.18 12.21
N ALA A 157 13.70 7.33 11.69
CA ALA A 157 12.99 8.58 11.90
C ALA A 157 11.65 8.60 11.17
N LEU A 158 11.59 8.06 9.95
CA LEU A 158 10.35 7.93 9.18
C LEU A 158 9.36 6.99 9.87
N GLN A 159 9.83 5.83 10.35
CA GLN A 159 8.99 4.88 11.10
C GLN A 159 8.45 5.49 12.38
N LYS A 160 9.29 6.22 13.12
CA LYS A 160 8.86 6.90 14.33
C LYS A 160 7.80 7.97 14.05
N ALA A 161 8.04 8.84 13.07
CA ALA A 161 7.10 9.87 12.67
C ALA A 161 5.75 9.27 12.27
N LEU A 162 5.75 8.24 11.42
CA LEU A 162 4.53 7.56 11.00
C LEU A 162 3.80 6.93 12.19
N SER A 163 4.50 6.25 13.09
CA SER A 163 3.87 5.59 14.24
C SER A 163 3.24 6.58 15.22
N GLU A 164 3.86 7.74 15.43
CA GLU A 164 3.33 8.79 16.29
C GLU A 164 2.11 9.48 15.63
N ASP A 165 2.20 9.78 14.33
CA ASP A 165 1.16 10.52 13.60
C ASP A 165 -0.10 9.69 13.35
N VAL A 166 0.03 8.40 13.12
CA VAL A 166 -1.10 7.49 12.84
C VAL A 166 -2.12 7.45 13.98
N GLU A 167 -1.68 7.59 15.25
CA GLU A 167 -2.56 7.55 16.41
C GLU A 167 -3.54 8.73 16.44
N ASP A 168 -3.07 9.91 16.05
CA ASP A 168 -3.85 11.15 16.06
C ASP A 168 -4.50 11.47 14.72
N THR A 169 -4.37 10.59 13.72
CA THR A 169 -4.90 10.77 12.37
C THR A 169 -5.70 9.55 11.90
N TYR A 170 -5.09 8.61 11.21
CA TYR A 170 -5.77 7.46 10.60
C TYR A 170 -6.53 6.59 11.61
N ASN A 171 -5.95 6.38 12.79
CA ASN A 171 -6.57 5.57 13.84
C ASN A 171 -7.76 6.26 14.53
N MET A 172 -8.00 7.53 14.25
CA MET A 172 -9.19 8.27 14.73
C MET A 172 -10.38 8.21 13.76
N ILE A 173 -10.18 7.69 12.54
CA ILE A 173 -11.21 7.71 11.50
C ILE A 173 -12.19 6.56 11.73
N SER A 174 -13.50 6.87 11.77
CA SER A 174 -14.57 5.88 11.73
C SER A 174 -15.62 6.31 10.70
N VAL A 175 -16.09 5.39 9.88
CA VAL A 175 -17.13 5.64 8.87
C VAL A 175 -18.41 4.88 9.21
N ASP A 176 -18.33 3.58 9.38
CA ASP A 176 -19.46 2.68 9.61
C ASP A 176 -19.35 1.88 10.91
N GLY A 177 -18.26 2.03 11.64
CA GLY A 177 -18.00 1.29 12.87
C GLY A 177 -17.58 -0.17 12.65
N ASP A 178 -17.42 -0.59 11.39
CA ASP A 178 -17.02 -1.95 11.04
C ASP A 178 -15.49 -2.07 11.00
N THR A 179 -14.95 -3.06 11.71
CA THR A 179 -13.53 -3.39 11.70
C THR A 179 -13.19 -4.33 10.54
N SER A 180 -11.95 -4.24 10.03
CA SER A 180 -11.50 -5.17 9.00
C SER A 180 -11.30 -6.57 9.56
N THR A 181 -11.88 -7.57 8.92
CA THR A 181 -11.69 -8.98 9.30
C THR A 181 -10.26 -9.47 9.11
N ASN A 182 -9.54 -8.92 8.16
CA ASN A 182 -8.13 -9.26 7.92
C ASN A 182 -7.19 -8.55 8.90
N CYS A 183 -7.47 -7.31 9.27
CA CYS A 183 -6.69 -6.57 10.27
C CYS A 183 -6.85 -7.15 11.67
N LEU A 184 -8.03 -7.66 12.01
CA LEU A 184 -8.28 -8.30 13.31
C LEU A 184 -7.35 -9.50 13.57
N LEU A 185 -7.13 -10.34 12.57
CA LEU A 185 -6.22 -11.48 12.69
C LEU A 185 -4.74 -11.05 12.77
N TYR A 186 -4.40 -9.95 12.14
CA TYR A 186 -3.04 -9.41 12.18
C TYR A 186 -2.71 -8.77 13.53
N THR A 187 -3.63 -8.03 14.12
CA THR A 187 -3.39 -7.36 15.42
C THR A 187 -3.44 -8.34 16.60
N SER A 188 -4.22 -9.41 16.55
CA SER A 188 -4.18 -10.46 17.58
C SER A 188 -2.84 -11.18 17.62
N ASP A 189 -2.20 -11.41 16.49
CA ASP A 189 -0.85 -11.97 16.42
C ASP A 189 0.24 -11.02 16.93
N ALA A 190 0.03 -9.71 16.80
CA ALA A 190 0.98 -8.71 17.28
C ALA A 190 0.88 -8.47 18.81
N ALA A 191 -0.23 -8.86 19.41
CA ALA A 191 -0.44 -8.73 20.86
C ALA A 191 0.17 -9.90 21.65
N ASP A 192 0.52 -11.01 21.00
CA ASP A 192 1.10 -12.20 21.60
C ASP A 192 2.66 -12.20 21.53
N GLU A 193 3.27 -11.17 20.94
CA GLU A 193 4.71 -10.92 20.93
C GLU A 193 5.10 -9.75 21.87
#